data_8d03b056070d45b99130e0d585e1ca9f
#
_entry.id   8d03b056070d45b99130e0d585e1ca9f
#
_cell.length_a   1.000
_cell.length_b   1.000
_cell.length_c   1.000
_cell.angle_alpha   90.00
_cell.angle_beta   90.00
_cell.angle_gamma   90.00
#
_symmetry.space_group_name_H-M   'P 1'
#
loop_
_entity.id
_entity.type
_entity.pdbx_description
1 polymer ?
#
loop_
_entity_poly.entity_id
_entity_poly.type
_entity_poly.pdbx_seq_one_letter_code
_entity_poly.pdbx_strand_id
1 'polypeptide(L)'
;MIAENIKMDNNMKKFIIAAAALTAAISIQSCNKDDGYSYDIIYPNALVTIKPDGDSFYIQLDDNTVIHPTNIENFSFKEETRAFANFDFPAKPWTSEFEVYAHWIRPTLTKMTDESKGSAEEDKAEFGETPVELVKGWTVCEDGYLSLQFRAAWSRYGNIKHRVSLITGTDPEDPYLVEFRHDDCGD
;
A
#
# COMPACT_ATOMS: atom_id res chain seq x y z
N MET A 1 48.49 -8.26 47.24
CA MET A 1 47.44 -8.95 46.50
C MET A 1 48.15 -9.81 45.44
N ILE A 2 48.33 -11.10 45.75
CA ILE A 2 49.11 -12.03 44.91
C ILE A 2 48.14 -12.58 43.86
N ALA A 3 48.39 -12.29 42.60
CA ALA A 3 47.63 -12.91 41.49
C ALA A 3 48.24 -14.29 41.23
N GLU A 4 47.55 -15.36 41.63
CA GLU A 4 47.88 -16.72 41.23
C GLU A 4 47.57 -16.91 39.76
N ASN A 5 48.57 -17.11 38.95
CA ASN A 5 48.47 -17.56 37.57
C ASN A 5 48.09 -19.04 37.57
N ILE A 6 46.84 -19.33 37.40
CA ILE A 6 46.32 -20.69 37.17
C ILE A 6 46.74 -21.13 35.77
N LYS A 7 47.75 -22.01 35.72
CA LYS A 7 48.22 -22.61 34.46
C LYS A 7 47.25 -23.70 34.02
N MET A 8 46.31 -23.36 33.10
CA MET A 8 45.33 -24.29 32.58
C MET A 8 45.98 -25.40 31.75
N ASP A 9 45.67 -26.64 32.10
CA ASP A 9 46.10 -27.86 31.36
C ASP A 9 45.53 -27.85 29.92
N ASN A 10 46.31 -28.43 29.01
CA ASN A 10 45.96 -28.52 27.59
C ASN A 10 44.63 -29.28 27.31
N ASN A 11 44.27 -30.22 28.20
CA ASN A 11 43.00 -30.90 28.08
C ASN A 11 41.81 -30.03 28.48
N MET A 12 41.98 -29.18 29.49
CA MET A 12 40.94 -28.23 29.91
C MET A 12 40.72 -27.15 28.85
N LYS A 13 41.78 -26.69 28.17
CA LYS A 13 41.66 -25.75 27.01
C LYS A 13 40.89 -26.36 25.87
N LYS A 14 41.09 -27.63 25.54
CA LYS A 14 40.33 -28.33 24.51
C LYS A 14 38.86 -28.50 24.86
N PHE A 15 38.55 -28.76 26.13
CA PHE A 15 37.18 -28.87 26.63
C PHE A 15 36.44 -27.52 26.57
N ILE A 16 37.08 -26.41 26.92
CA ILE A 16 36.51 -25.07 26.85
C ILE A 16 36.27 -24.66 25.42
N ILE A 17 37.18 -24.95 24.49
CA ILE A 17 37.01 -24.69 23.06
C ILE A 17 35.87 -25.52 22.44
N ALA A 18 35.76 -26.79 22.85
CA ALA A 18 34.68 -27.67 22.40
C ALA A 18 33.30 -27.24 22.94
N ALA A 19 33.21 -26.79 24.19
CA ALA A 19 32.01 -26.24 24.80
C ALA A 19 31.59 -24.90 24.18
N ALA A 20 32.55 -24.02 23.88
CA ALA A 20 32.27 -22.75 23.17
C ALA A 20 31.82 -22.94 21.74
N ALA A 21 32.35 -23.95 21.02
CA ALA A 21 31.92 -24.29 19.68
C ALA A 21 30.51 -24.92 19.67
N LEU A 22 30.13 -25.69 20.68
CA LEU A 22 28.79 -26.26 20.80
C LEU A 22 27.74 -25.21 21.14
N THR A 23 28.05 -24.21 21.98
CA THR A 23 27.15 -23.10 22.29
C THR A 23 27.00 -22.13 21.10
N ALA A 24 28.02 -21.93 20.29
CA ALA A 24 27.93 -21.14 19.06
C ALA A 24 27.08 -21.82 17.97
N ALA A 25 27.08 -23.17 17.90
CA ALA A 25 26.28 -23.93 16.96
C ALA A 25 24.77 -23.94 17.30
N ILE A 26 24.40 -23.75 18.58
CA ILE A 26 23.00 -23.68 19.02
C ILE A 26 22.39 -22.29 18.80
N SER A 27 23.21 -21.24 18.76
CA SER A 27 22.73 -19.86 18.59
C SER A 27 22.40 -19.46 17.14
N ILE A 28 22.76 -20.28 16.14
CA ILE A 28 22.44 -20.00 14.73
C ILE A 28 21.15 -20.71 14.26
N GLN A 29 20.50 -21.50 15.11
CA GLN A 29 19.20 -22.12 14.77
C GLN A 29 17.97 -21.34 15.23
N SER A 30 18.15 -20.12 15.81
CA SER A 30 17.04 -19.34 16.34
C SER A 30 16.45 -18.30 15.37
N CYS A 31 16.84 -18.32 14.08
CA CYS A 31 16.31 -17.34 13.11
C CYS A 31 15.68 -17.99 11.87
N ASN A 32 15.23 -19.24 11.95
CA ASN A 32 14.42 -19.85 10.90
C ASN A 32 13.17 -20.51 11.49
N LYS A 33 12.41 -19.76 12.26
CA LYS A 33 10.96 -19.93 12.26
C LYS A 33 10.45 -18.95 11.23
N ASP A 34 10.26 -19.47 10.05
CA ASP A 34 9.35 -18.94 9.06
C ASP A 34 7.95 -19.02 9.71
N ASP A 35 7.59 -17.97 10.45
CA ASP A 35 6.27 -17.86 11.08
C ASP A 35 5.18 -17.62 10.03
N GLY A 36 5.46 -17.93 8.76
CA GLY A 36 4.49 -17.89 7.65
C GLY A 36 3.99 -16.51 7.26
N TYR A 37 4.45 -15.46 7.92
CA TYR A 37 4.16 -14.08 7.58
C TYR A 37 5.39 -13.47 6.91
N SER A 38 5.46 -13.60 5.59
CA SER A 38 6.36 -12.76 4.81
C SER A 38 5.91 -11.31 5.02
N TYR A 39 6.82 -10.42 5.44
CA TYR A 39 6.55 -8.99 5.51
C TYR A 39 6.08 -8.45 4.15
N ASP A 40 6.45 -9.10 3.07
CA ASP A 40 6.04 -8.76 1.72
C ASP A 40 4.53 -8.88 1.49
N ILE A 41 3.82 -9.72 2.26
CA ILE A 41 2.37 -9.88 2.17
C ILE A 41 1.60 -8.72 2.85
N ILE A 42 2.21 -8.01 3.79
CA ILE A 42 1.56 -6.93 4.54
C ILE A 42 1.39 -5.68 3.68
N TYR A 43 2.33 -5.42 2.79
CA TYR A 43 2.34 -4.23 1.95
C TYR A 43 1.63 -4.50 0.60
N PRO A 44 0.94 -3.49 0.04
CA PRO A 44 0.42 -3.61 -1.30
C PRO A 44 1.57 -3.73 -2.31
N ASN A 45 1.44 -4.61 -3.28
CA ASN A 45 2.32 -4.68 -4.43
C ASN A 45 1.62 -4.30 -5.75
N ALA A 46 0.33 -3.95 -5.67
CA ALA A 46 -0.46 -3.48 -6.78
C ALA A 46 -1.52 -2.46 -6.35
N LEU A 47 -1.81 -1.52 -7.25
CA LEU A 47 -2.98 -0.65 -7.23
C LEU A 47 -3.79 -0.99 -8.49
N VAL A 48 -5.02 -1.46 -8.32
CA VAL A 48 -5.80 -2.10 -9.37
C VAL A 48 -7.22 -1.57 -9.45
N THR A 49 -7.89 -1.82 -10.57
CA THR A 49 -9.34 -1.63 -10.70
C THR A 49 -10.02 -2.99 -10.72
N ILE A 50 -10.94 -3.21 -9.80
CA ILE A 50 -11.82 -4.38 -9.79
C ILE A 50 -13.01 -4.07 -10.69
N LYS A 51 -13.24 -4.90 -11.71
CA LYS A 51 -14.33 -4.74 -12.68
C LYS A 51 -15.29 -5.89 -12.57
N PRO A 52 -16.53 -5.67 -12.10
CA PRO A 52 -17.58 -6.66 -12.11
C PRO A 52 -17.94 -7.08 -13.54
N ASP A 53 -18.20 -8.38 -13.74
CA ASP A 53 -18.65 -8.96 -15.00
C ASP A 53 -19.74 -10.01 -14.72
N GLY A 54 -20.98 -9.57 -14.64
CA GLY A 54 -22.12 -10.41 -14.25
C GLY A 54 -21.96 -10.97 -12.84
N ASP A 55 -21.91 -12.29 -12.71
CA ASP A 55 -21.68 -13.00 -11.44
C ASP A 55 -20.19 -13.24 -11.15
N SER A 56 -19.31 -12.69 -11.98
CA SER A 56 -17.87 -12.80 -11.91
C SER A 56 -17.21 -11.42 -11.83
N PHE A 57 -15.88 -11.39 -11.86
CA PHE A 57 -15.09 -10.17 -11.96
C PHE A 57 -13.72 -10.47 -12.57
N TYR A 58 -13.10 -9.44 -13.06
CA TYR A 58 -11.69 -9.42 -13.39
C TYR A 58 -11.02 -8.18 -12.77
N ILE A 59 -9.71 -8.15 -12.79
CA ILE A 59 -8.95 -7.05 -12.23
C ILE A 59 -8.09 -6.44 -13.34
N GLN A 60 -8.26 -5.14 -13.56
CA GLN A 60 -7.38 -4.36 -14.42
C GLN A 60 -6.16 -3.94 -13.60
N LEU A 61 -4.99 -4.43 -13.99
CA LEU A 61 -3.71 -4.13 -13.32
C LEU A 61 -3.12 -2.80 -13.82
N ASP A 62 -3.14 -2.63 -15.14
CA ASP A 62 -2.75 -1.40 -15.86
C ASP A 62 -3.56 -1.31 -17.16
N ASP A 63 -3.31 -0.30 -18.01
CA ASP A 63 -4.09 -0.07 -19.24
C ASP A 63 -4.07 -1.26 -20.21
N ASN A 64 -3.16 -2.20 -20.08
CA ASN A 64 -2.95 -3.30 -21.02
C ASN A 64 -3.03 -4.70 -20.37
N THR A 65 -3.13 -4.79 -19.07
CA THR A 65 -2.98 -6.05 -18.33
C THR A 65 -4.19 -6.34 -17.46
N VAL A 66 -4.80 -7.49 -17.72
CA VAL A 66 -5.91 -8.05 -16.93
C VAL A 66 -5.39 -9.22 -16.09
N ILE A 67 -5.82 -9.34 -14.85
CA ILE A 67 -5.49 -10.46 -13.99
C ILE A 67 -6.75 -11.09 -13.38
N HIS A 68 -6.70 -12.40 -13.17
CA HIS A 68 -7.77 -13.21 -12.62
C HIS A 68 -7.35 -13.86 -11.32
N PRO A 69 -7.89 -13.45 -10.15
CA PRO A 69 -7.61 -14.13 -8.90
C PRO A 69 -8.19 -15.55 -8.90
N THR A 70 -7.36 -16.55 -8.58
CA THR A 70 -7.77 -17.97 -8.58
C THR A 70 -8.40 -18.44 -7.26
N ASN A 71 -8.29 -17.64 -6.21
CA ASN A 71 -8.68 -18.03 -4.84
C ASN A 71 -9.80 -17.18 -4.24
N ILE A 72 -10.51 -16.39 -5.05
CA ILE A 72 -11.67 -15.59 -4.60
C ILE A 72 -12.95 -16.23 -5.15
N GLU A 73 -13.66 -16.97 -4.30
CA GLU A 73 -14.91 -17.63 -4.66
C GLU A 73 -16.15 -16.76 -4.45
N ASN A 74 -16.11 -15.87 -3.44
CA ASN A 74 -17.23 -15.00 -3.09
C ASN A 74 -16.90 -13.56 -3.43
N PHE A 75 -17.42 -13.10 -4.55
CA PHE A 75 -17.26 -11.74 -5.02
C PHE A 75 -18.34 -10.83 -4.44
N SER A 76 -17.93 -9.76 -3.76
CA SER A 76 -18.84 -8.83 -3.08
C SER A 76 -18.89 -7.43 -3.70
N PHE A 77 -18.05 -7.13 -4.68
CA PHE A 77 -18.00 -5.83 -5.33
C PHE A 77 -19.09 -5.76 -6.43
N LYS A 78 -20.02 -4.83 -6.26
CA LYS A 78 -21.11 -4.64 -7.22
C LYS A 78 -20.83 -3.55 -8.24
N GLU A 79 -19.85 -2.73 -7.98
CA GLU A 79 -19.46 -1.58 -8.80
C GLU A 79 -17.97 -1.60 -9.03
N GLU A 80 -17.54 -0.98 -10.10
CA GLU A 80 -16.13 -0.76 -10.39
C GLU A 80 -15.44 -0.04 -9.24
N THR A 81 -14.31 -0.57 -8.78
CA THR A 81 -13.69 -0.12 -7.53
C THR A 81 -12.18 -0.12 -7.63
N ARG A 82 -11.55 1.01 -7.30
CA ARG A 82 -10.09 1.07 -7.11
C ARG A 82 -9.71 0.42 -5.79
N ALA A 83 -8.64 -0.37 -5.80
CA ALA A 83 -8.19 -1.11 -4.64
C ALA A 83 -6.66 -1.24 -4.58
N PHE A 84 -6.12 -1.22 -3.37
CA PHE A 84 -4.80 -1.78 -3.11
C PHE A 84 -4.92 -3.29 -2.96
N ALA A 85 -3.91 -4.00 -3.44
CA ALA A 85 -3.87 -5.45 -3.35
C ALA A 85 -2.46 -5.97 -3.14
N ASN A 86 -2.38 -7.23 -2.68
CA ASN A 86 -1.15 -8.01 -2.70
C ASN A 86 -1.42 -9.34 -3.39
N PHE A 87 -0.66 -9.61 -4.44
CA PHE A 87 -0.77 -10.77 -5.29
C PHE A 87 0.55 -11.52 -5.41
N ASP A 88 0.48 -12.82 -5.60
CA ASP A 88 1.59 -13.60 -6.14
C ASP A 88 1.57 -13.48 -7.67
N PHE A 89 2.52 -12.76 -8.21
CA PHE A 89 2.68 -12.59 -9.65
C PHE A 89 3.52 -13.70 -10.27
N PRO A 90 3.15 -14.18 -11.48
CA PRO A 90 4.00 -15.11 -12.21
C PRO A 90 5.33 -14.45 -12.63
N ALA A 91 6.31 -15.27 -12.98
CA ALA A 91 7.59 -14.78 -13.50
C ALA A 91 7.38 -14.02 -14.83
N LYS A 92 8.10 -12.90 -14.99
CA LYS A 92 8.08 -12.15 -16.27
C LYS A 92 8.77 -12.94 -17.40
N PRO A 93 8.43 -12.72 -18.69
CA PRO A 93 7.49 -11.69 -19.18
C PRO A 93 6.02 -12.07 -18.96
N TRP A 94 5.19 -11.07 -18.66
CA TRP A 94 3.75 -11.26 -18.55
C TRP A 94 3.07 -11.18 -19.92
N THR A 95 1.97 -11.90 -20.04
CA THR A 95 0.99 -11.71 -21.13
C THR A 95 0.03 -10.59 -20.76
N SER A 96 -0.84 -10.18 -21.69
CA SER A 96 -1.89 -9.19 -21.41
C SER A 96 -2.97 -9.71 -20.44
N GLU A 97 -2.98 -11.02 -20.19
CA GLU A 97 -3.95 -11.65 -19.30
C GLU A 97 -3.30 -12.87 -18.64
N PHE A 98 -3.45 -12.99 -17.30
CA PHE A 98 -2.95 -14.13 -16.53
C PHE A 98 -3.64 -14.28 -15.18
N GLU A 99 -3.45 -15.43 -14.56
CA GLU A 99 -3.96 -15.76 -13.23
C GLU A 99 -2.98 -15.35 -12.14
N VAL A 100 -3.53 -14.99 -10.95
CA VAL A 100 -2.78 -14.64 -9.76
C VAL A 100 -3.40 -15.27 -8.51
N TYR A 101 -2.62 -15.42 -7.45
CA TYR A 101 -3.16 -15.69 -6.13
C TYR A 101 -3.23 -14.38 -5.36
N ALA A 102 -4.41 -14.05 -4.80
CA ALA A 102 -4.62 -12.83 -4.03
C ALA A 102 -4.45 -13.11 -2.53
N HIS A 103 -3.47 -12.46 -1.88
CA HIS A 103 -3.35 -12.51 -0.43
C HIS A 103 -4.39 -11.62 0.24
N TRP A 104 -4.61 -10.45 -0.32
CA TRP A 104 -5.69 -9.55 0.08
C TRP A 104 -5.96 -8.48 -0.98
N ILE A 105 -7.18 -7.93 -0.93
CA ILE A 105 -7.62 -6.79 -1.74
C ILE A 105 -8.36 -5.84 -0.79
N ARG A 106 -8.02 -4.55 -0.81
CA ARG A 106 -8.60 -3.51 0.03
C ARG A 106 -9.04 -2.32 -0.82
N PRO A 107 -10.35 -2.06 -0.91
CA PRO A 107 -10.86 -0.88 -1.59
C PRO A 107 -10.22 0.40 -1.04
N THR A 108 -9.95 1.34 -1.93
CA THR A 108 -9.55 2.71 -1.57
C THR A 108 -10.68 3.68 -1.82
N LEU A 109 -10.60 4.85 -1.21
CA LEU A 109 -11.57 5.92 -1.47
C LEU A 109 -11.55 6.26 -2.97
N THR A 110 -12.71 6.10 -3.60
CA THR A 110 -12.91 6.40 -5.01
C THR A 110 -14.08 7.37 -5.13
N LYS A 111 -13.88 8.48 -5.83
CA LYS A 111 -14.88 9.52 -6.08
C LYS A 111 -14.83 9.97 -7.52
N MET A 112 -15.97 10.41 -8.04
CA MET A 112 -16.00 11.22 -9.26
C MET A 112 -15.36 12.58 -8.98
N THR A 113 -14.84 13.21 -10.02
CA THR A 113 -14.42 14.62 -9.97
C THR A 113 -15.61 15.52 -9.76
N ASP A 114 -15.38 16.63 -9.09
CA ASP A 114 -16.34 17.72 -8.94
C ASP A 114 -16.05 18.78 -10.03
N GLU A 115 -17.07 19.52 -10.47
CA GLU A 115 -16.90 20.66 -11.37
C GLU A 115 -16.68 21.95 -10.59
N SER A 116 -15.81 22.85 -11.08
CA SER A 116 -15.61 24.18 -10.51
C SER A 116 -16.93 24.95 -10.43
N LYS A 117 -17.08 25.76 -9.38
CA LYS A 117 -18.23 26.65 -9.21
C LYS A 117 -18.11 27.94 -10.02
N GLY A 118 -17.00 28.13 -10.73
CA GLY A 118 -16.77 29.23 -11.66
C GLY A 118 -15.76 30.28 -11.16
N SER A 119 -15.40 30.24 -9.89
CA SER A 119 -14.32 31.08 -9.35
C SER A 119 -13.58 30.39 -8.21
N ALA A 120 -12.33 30.79 -7.98
CA ALA A 120 -11.51 30.27 -6.90
C ALA A 120 -12.11 30.50 -5.51
N GLU A 121 -12.81 31.59 -5.30
CA GLU A 121 -13.49 31.90 -4.04
C GLU A 121 -14.70 31.00 -3.80
N GLU A 122 -15.48 30.73 -4.84
CA GLU A 122 -16.61 29.80 -4.75
C GLU A 122 -16.17 28.38 -4.57
N ASP A 123 -15.12 27.95 -5.27
CA ASP A 123 -14.52 26.64 -5.10
C ASP A 123 -13.94 26.45 -3.69
N LYS A 124 -13.29 27.46 -3.14
CA LYS A 124 -12.81 27.46 -1.76
C LYS A 124 -13.96 27.36 -0.76
N ALA A 125 -15.04 28.07 -0.97
CA ALA A 125 -16.20 28.05 -0.09
C ALA A 125 -16.91 26.68 -0.10
N GLU A 126 -16.97 26.03 -1.25
CA GLU A 126 -17.64 24.74 -1.43
C GLU A 126 -16.76 23.54 -1.03
N PHE A 127 -15.47 23.55 -1.43
CA PHE A 127 -14.60 22.37 -1.35
C PHE A 127 -13.51 22.50 -0.27
N GLY A 128 -13.39 23.67 0.37
CA GLY A 128 -12.39 23.95 1.39
C GLY A 128 -11.04 24.39 0.82
N GLU A 129 -10.15 24.77 1.74
CA GLU A 129 -8.76 25.16 1.44
C GLU A 129 -7.77 24.69 2.50
N THR A 130 -8.18 23.72 3.34
CA THR A 130 -7.29 23.21 4.39
C THR A 130 -6.06 22.57 3.76
N PRO A 131 -4.84 22.94 4.21
CA PRO A 131 -3.62 22.48 3.58
C PRO A 131 -3.44 20.97 3.63
N VAL A 132 -2.93 20.41 2.53
CA VAL A 132 -2.50 19.03 2.42
C VAL A 132 -1.12 18.95 1.80
N GLU A 133 -0.40 17.86 2.07
CA GLU A 133 0.82 17.50 1.38
C GLU A 133 0.52 16.40 0.37
N LEU A 134 0.66 16.66 -0.93
CA LEU A 134 0.66 15.61 -1.93
C LEU A 134 1.99 14.86 -1.89
N VAL A 135 1.95 13.54 -1.77
CA VAL A 135 3.16 12.72 -1.68
C VAL A 135 3.80 12.62 -3.05
N LYS A 136 4.96 13.23 -3.18
CA LYS A 136 5.70 13.29 -4.43
C LYS A 136 6.06 11.90 -4.95
N GLY A 137 5.77 11.65 -6.23
CA GLY A 137 6.06 10.37 -6.88
C GLY A 137 4.99 9.30 -6.66
N TRP A 138 3.88 9.66 -6.06
CA TRP A 138 2.73 8.75 -5.83
C TRP A 138 1.46 9.22 -6.55
N THR A 139 1.60 9.69 -7.76
CA THR A 139 0.48 10.02 -8.64
C THR A 139 0.48 9.03 -9.79
N VAL A 140 -0.62 8.30 -9.94
CA VAL A 140 -0.80 7.27 -10.98
C VAL A 140 -2.08 7.58 -11.74
N CYS A 141 -1.96 7.66 -13.06
CA CYS A 141 -3.10 7.82 -13.98
C CYS A 141 -3.19 6.56 -14.84
N GLU A 142 -4.17 5.71 -14.54
CA GLU A 142 -4.37 4.42 -15.20
C GLU A 142 -5.86 4.07 -15.22
N ASP A 143 -6.31 3.41 -16.26
CA ASP A 143 -7.66 2.89 -16.39
C ASP A 143 -8.76 3.94 -16.12
N GLY A 144 -8.51 5.20 -16.53
CA GLY A 144 -9.44 6.32 -16.31
C GLY A 144 -9.42 6.89 -14.88
N TYR A 145 -8.57 6.42 -14.01
CA TYR A 145 -8.45 6.91 -12.64
C TYR A 145 -7.19 7.72 -12.43
N LEU A 146 -7.33 8.85 -11.73
CA LEU A 146 -6.21 9.57 -11.13
C LEU A 146 -6.11 9.17 -9.65
N SER A 147 -5.06 8.44 -9.31
CA SER A 147 -4.78 8.00 -7.94
C SER A 147 -3.73 8.90 -7.30
N LEU A 148 -4.07 9.48 -6.15
CA LEU A 148 -3.24 10.41 -5.41
C LEU A 148 -2.99 9.88 -3.99
N GLN A 149 -1.76 10.05 -3.51
CA GLN A 149 -1.47 9.91 -2.09
C GLN A 149 -1.24 11.30 -1.48
N PHE A 150 -1.92 11.56 -0.38
CA PHE A 150 -1.78 12.82 0.35
C PHE A 150 -1.68 12.59 1.86
N ARG A 151 -1.18 13.61 2.55
CA ARG A 151 -1.17 13.69 4.02
C ARG A 151 -1.95 14.91 4.44
N ALA A 152 -2.83 14.74 5.41
CA ALA A 152 -3.57 15.83 6.07
C ALA A 152 -3.31 15.77 7.58
N ALA A 153 -3.41 16.93 8.23
CA ALA A 153 -3.44 16.97 9.69
C ALA A 153 -4.82 16.53 10.18
N TRP A 154 -4.86 15.73 11.25
CA TRP A 154 -6.07 15.27 11.92
C TRP A 154 -5.97 15.59 13.39
N SER A 155 -7.06 16.05 14.00
CA SER A 155 -7.08 16.23 15.43
C SER A 155 -6.97 14.88 16.15
N ARG A 156 -6.28 14.88 17.29
CA ARG A 156 -6.06 13.67 18.09
C ARG A 156 -7.36 13.05 18.61
N TYR A 157 -8.40 13.86 18.74
CA TYR A 157 -9.69 13.48 19.31
C TYR A 157 -10.84 13.63 18.31
N GLY A 158 -10.54 13.99 17.07
CA GLY A 158 -11.53 14.29 16.04
C GLY A 158 -12.25 13.03 15.58
N ASN A 159 -13.59 13.08 15.67
CA ASN A 159 -14.47 12.15 14.98
C ASN A 159 -15.03 12.82 13.70
N ILE A 160 -14.47 13.97 13.33
CA ILE A 160 -14.91 14.74 12.17
C ILE A 160 -14.34 14.10 10.91
N LYS A 161 -15.20 13.88 9.94
CA LYS A 161 -14.79 13.34 8.64
C LYS A 161 -14.34 14.49 7.77
N HIS A 162 -13.09 14.43 7.34
CA HIS A 162 -12.57 15.33 6.33
C HIS A 162 -13.16 15.03 4.95
N ARG A 163 -13.26 16.04 4.13
CA ARG A 163 -13.73 15.95 2.76
C ARG A 163 -12.58 16.26 1.80
N VAL A 164 -12.47 15.50 0.74
CA VAL A 164 -11.53 15.75 -0.35
C VAL A 164 -12.27 15.82 -1.67
N SER A 165 -11.83 16.68 -2.56
CA SER A 165 -12.39 16.86 -3.88
C SER A 165 -11.29 17.05 -4.91
N LEU A 166 -11.47 16.46 -6.08
CA LEU A 166 -10.67 16.73 -7.26
C LEU A 166 -11.55 17.53 -8.22
N ILE A 167 -11.18 18.76 -8.51
CA ILE A 167 -12.00 19.72 -9.24
C ILE A 167 -11.48 19.81 -10.66
N THR A 168 -12.38 19.78 -11.62
CA THR A 168 -12.13 20.00 -13.05
C THR A 168 -12.76 21.31 -13.50
N GLY A 169 -12.33 21.83 -14.65
CA GLY A 169 -12.91 23.05 -15.24
C GLY A 169 -12.55 24.33 -14.52
N THR A 170 -11.46 24.33 -13.73
CA THR A 170 -10.94 25.54 -13.07
C THR A 170 -10.27 26.49 -14.06
N ASP A 171 -9.77 26.00 -15.19
CA ASP A 171 -9.24 26.77 -16.29
C ASP A 171 -9.93 26.35 -17.59
N PRO A 172 -10.69 27.24 -18.24
CA PRO A 172 -11.37 26.91 -19.52
C PRO A 172 -10.41 26.71 -20.68
N GLU A 173 -9.16 27.15 -20.57
CA GLU A 173 -8.13 26.99 -21.60
C GLU A 173 -7.33 25.67 -21.45
N ASP A 174 -7.35 25.06 -20.25
CA ASP A 174 -6.69 23.78 -19.98
C ASP A 174 -7.68 22.76 -19.39
N PRO A 175 -8.30 21.92 -20.23
CA PRO A 175 -9.28 20.94 -19.78
C PRO A 175 -8.64 19.78 -18.98
N TYR A 176 -7.31 19.67 -18.96
CA TYR A 176 -6.57 18.66 -18.20
C TYR A 176 -6.08 19.18 -16.84
N LEU A 177 -6.26 20.47 -16.57
CA LEU A 177 -5.95 21.02 -15.26
C LEU A 177 -6.97 20.50 -14.24
N VAL A 178 -6.45 19.89 -13.18
CA VAL A 178 -7.24 19.45 -12.04
C VAL A 178 -6.69 20.05 -10.75
N GLU A 179 -7.57 20.41 -9.85
CA GLU A 179 -7.22 20.96 -8.55
C GLU A 179 -7.66 20.04 -7.43
N PHE A 180 -6.74 19.65 -6.54
CA PHE A 180 -7.07 18.86 -5.35
C PHE A 180 -7.36 19.78 -4.18
N ARG A 181 -8.54 19.63 -3.58
CA ARG A 181 -9.01 20.41 -2.43
C ARG A 181 -9.30 19.53 -1.24
N HIS A 182 -9.12 20.09 -0.06
CA HIS A 182 -9.36 19.44 1.22
C HIS A 182 -10.07 20.42 2.17
N ASP A 183 -11.08 19.86 2.84
CA ASP A 183 -11.83 20.53 3.89
C ASP A 183 -11.75 19.67 5.15
N ASP A 184 -11.20 20.20 6.23
CA ASP A 184 -11.14 19.52 7.53
C ASP A 184 -12.47 19.54 8.27
N CYS A 185 -13.48 20.24 7.72
CA CYS A 185 -14.81 20.37 8.30
C CYS A 185 -14.80 20.92 9.74
N GLY A 186 -13.74 21.66 10.11
CA GLY A 186 -13.57 22.25 11.43
C GLY A 186 -12.95 21.34 12.49
N ASP A 187 -12.16 20.33 12.06
CA ASP A 187 -11.39 19.44 12.94
C ASP A 187 -10.22 20.13 13.64
#